data_195b191f6b6fa7a73372a7e856653e30
#
_entry.id   195b191f6b6fa7a73372a7e856653e30
#
_cell.length_a   1.000
_cell.length_b   1.000
_cell.length_c   1.000
_cell.angle_alpha   90.00
_cell.angle_beta   90.00
_cell.angle_gamma   90.00
#
_symmetry.space_group_name_H-M   'P 1'
#
loop_
_entity.id
_entity.type
_entity.pdbx_description
1 polymer ?
#
loop_
_entity_poly.entity_id
_entity_poly.type
_entity_poly.pdbx_seq_one_letter_code
_entity_poly.pdbx_strand_id
1 'polypeptide(L)'
;IDVSKLRSDLNLITLDPGFKNTGSCKSAITFLDGEKGILRYRGYSIEDLAKNADFLEVAFLLIFGELPTKNQLDKLIADIQDNAIIDEDLKKILVSFPRSAHPMGILSSLTSALIAFNPEKKISLTKKTGDEHDYMYNLIVKLLAKIPILVAWVYRRRNGLSLDYGDYTQG
;
A
#
# COMPACT_ATOMS: atom_id res chain seq x y z
N ILE A 1 19.87 -0.79 -23.01
CA ILE A 1 20.46 -2.08 -23.46
C ILE A 1 19.74 -3.18 -22.74
N ASP A 2 19.15 -4.12 -23.45
CA ASP A 2 18.56 -5.32 -22.89
C ASP A 2 19.65 -6.34 -22.59
N VAL A 3 19.78 -6.72 -21.31
CA VAL A 3 20.80 -7.67 -20.82
C VAL A 3 20.20 -9.01 -20.39
N SER A 4 18.92 -9.25 -20.69
CA SER A 4 18.18 -10.43 -20.22
C SER A 4 18.84 -11.77 -20.58
N LYS A 5 19.53 -11.82 -21.73
CA LYS A 5 20.21 -13.01 -22.24
C LYS A 5 21.70 -13.07 -21.92
N LEU A 6 22.25 -12.05 -21.25
CA LEU A 6 23.70 -11.96 -20.99
C LEU A 6 24.23 -13.17 -20.21
N ARG A 7 23.46 -13.63 -19.24
CA ARG A 7 23.83 -14.78 -18.40
C ARG A 7 23.67 -16.12 -19.14
N SER A 8 22.56 -16.29 -19.87
CA SER A 8 22.33 -17.56 -20.59
C SER A 8 23.29 -17.79 -21.74
N ASP A 9 23.61 -16.74 -22.51
CA ASP A 9 24.33 -16.86 -23.75
C ASP A 9 25.85 -16.71 -23.59
N LEU A 10 26.28 -15.88 -22.61
CA LEU A 10 27.70 -15.53 -22.43
C LEU A 10 28.26 -15.87 -21.03
N ASN A 11 27.39 -16.36 -20.13
CA ASN A 11 27.74 -16.59 -18.73
C ASN A 11 28.34 -15.36 -18.02
N LEU A 12 27.88 -14.15 -18.40
CA LEU A 12 28.31 -12.88 -17.84
C LEU A 12 27.17 -12.25 -17.06
N ILE A 13 27.53 -11.41 -16.08
CA ILE A 13 26.60 -10.55 -15.33
C ILE A 13 27.10 -9.11 -15.37
N THR A 14 26.19 -8.15 -15.18
CA THR A 14 26.55 -6.74 -14.97
C THR A 14 26.79 -6.48 -13.49
N LEU A 15 27.77 -5.65 -13.17
CA LEU A 15 27.98 -5.10 -11.84
C LEU A 15 27.67 -3.60 -11.88
N ASP A 16 26.57 -3.21 -11.20
CA ASP A 16 26.15 -1.82 -11.09
C ASP A 16 25.76 -1.53 -9.63
N PRO A 17 26.69 -1.06 -8.79
CA PRO A 17 26.46 -0.82 -7.38
C PRO A 17 25.31 0.16 -7.17
N GLY A 18 24.25 -0.29 -6.44
CA GLY A 18 23.07 0.52 -6.15
C GLY A 18 22.12 0.73 -7.34
N PHE A 19 22.25 -0.04 -8.41
CA PHE A 19 21.43 0.08 -9.63
C PHE A 19 21.42 1.49 -10.24
N LYS A 20 22.54 2.21 -10.13
CA LYS A 20 22.64 3.61 -10.53
C LYS A 20 22.40 3.82 -12.03
N ASN A 21 22.81 2.86 -12.87
CA ASN A 21 22.66 2.92 -14.32
C ASN A 21 21.82 1.78 -14.88
N THR A 22 21.20 0.96 -14.02
CA THR A 22 20.42 -0.21 -14.42
C THR A 22 18.94 -0.01 -14.08
N GLY A 23 18.10 0.05 -15.10
CA GLY A 23 16.65 0.02 -14.93
C GLY A 23 16.17 -1.39 -14.59
N SER A 24 15.52 -1.57 -13.43
CA SER A 24 15.01 -2.86 -12.98
C SER A 24 13.67 -3.25 -13.63
N CYS A 25 12.88 -2.27 -14.02
CA CYS A 25 11.58 -2.47 -14.68
C CYS A 25 11.18 -1.25 -15.51
N LYS A 26 10.19 -1.45 -16.40
CA LYS A 26 9.44 -0.36 -17.03
C LYS A 26 8.18 -0.11 -16.21
N SER A 27 7.90 1.16 -15.89
CA SER A 27 6.71 1.55 -15.15
C SER A 27 6.06 2.77 -15.80
N ALA A 28 4.73 2.79 -15.85
CA ALA A 28 3.94 3.94 -16.24
C ALA A 28 3.30 4.66 -15.03
N ILE A 29 3.66 4.26 -13.81
CA ILE A 29 3.03 4.79 -12.58
C ILE A 29 3.64 6.14 -12.22
N THR A 30 4.97 6.22 -12.17
CA THR A 30 5.68 7.39 -11.66
C THR A 30 6.78 7.81 -12.64
N PHE A 31 6.85 9.10 -12.93
CA PHE A 31 8.00 9.73 -13.55
C PHE A 31 8.68 10.65 -12.53
N LEU A 32 9.98 10.45 -12.32
CA LEU A 32 10.79 11.25 -11.41
C LEU A 32 12.05 11.74 -12.12
N ASP A 33 12.27 13.04 -12.13
CA ASP A 33 13.52 13.69 -12.51
C ASP A 33 14.01 14.53 -11.32
N GLY A 34 14.92 13.96 -10.53
CA GLY A 34 15.42 14.59 -9.31
C GLY A 34 16.32 15.81 -9.59
N GLU A 35 16.95 15.89 -10.76
CA GLU A 35 17.80 17.02 -11.15
C GLU A 35 16.95 18.24 -11.48
N LYS A 36 15.80 18.03 -12.13
CA LYS A 36 14.85 19.10 -12.49
C LYS A 36 13.77 19.33 -11.46
N GLY A 37 13.70 18.50 -10.41
CA GLY A 37 12.65 18.59 -9.40
C GLY A 37 11.25 18.25 -9.95
N ILE A 38 11.17 17.32 -10.92
CA ILE A 38 9.90 16.96 -11.56
C ILE A 38 9.42 15.62 -11.01
N LEU A 39 8.20 15.57 -10.49
CA LEU A 39 7.50 14.36 -10.10
C LEU A 39 6.12 14.32 -10.77
N ARG A 40 5.79 13.18 -11.39
CA ARG A 40 4.47 12.95 -11.98
C ARG A 40 3.94 11.58 -11.61
N TYR A 41 2.66 11.51 -11.28
CA TYR A 41 1.92 10.26 -11.09
C TYR A 41 0.96 10.05 -12.25
N ARG A 42 1.10 8.95 -12.99
CA ARG A 42 0.27 8.63 -14.16
C ARG A 42 0.15 9.79 -15.17
N GLY A 43 1.18 10.65 -15.24
CA GLY A 43 1.23 11.82 -16.12
C GLY A 43 0.79 13.14 -15.46
N TYR A 44 0.07 13.12 -14.34
CA TYR A 44 -0.31 14.31 -13.58
C TYR A 44 0.87 14.85 -12.78
N SER A 45 1.03 16.18 -12.73
CA SER A 45 2.06 16.80 -11.90
C SER A 45 1.75 16.63 -10.41
N ILE A 46 2.79 16.53 -9.58
CA ILE A 46 2.56 16.40 -8.13
C ILE A 46 1.96 17.69 -7.54
N GLU A 47 2.28 18.84 -8.11
CA GLU A 47 1.76 20.14 -7.70
C GLU A 47 0.25 20.23 -7.94
N ASP A 48 -0.23 19.72 -9.08
CA ASP A 48 -1.66 19.70 -9.41
C ASP A 48 -2.42 18.73 -8.49
N LEU A 49 -1.86 17.55 -8.26
CA LEU A 49 -2.46 16.54 -7.38
C LEU A 49 -2.51 17.05 -5.93
N ALA A 50 -1.43 17.62 -5.42
CA ALA A 50 -1.38 18.14 -4.05
C ALA A 50 -2.36 19.29 -3.80
N LYS A 51 -2.70 20.06 -4.85
CA LYS A 51 -3.62 21.20 -4.75
C LYS A 51 -5.09 20.81 -4.92
N ASN A 52 -5.38 19.82 -5.77
CA ASN A 52 -6.71 19.60 -6.31
C ASN A 52 -7.26 18.19 -6.05
N ALA A 53 -6.49 17.27 -5.44
CA ALA A 53 -6.92 15.91 -5.22
C ALA A 53 -6.69 15.46 -3.78
N ASP A 54 -7.59 14.63 -3.26
CA ASP A 54 -7.48 14.01 -1.97
C ASP A 54 -6.66 12.72 -2.02
N PHE A 55 -6.27 12.22 -0.83
CA PHE A 55 -5.47 10.99 -0.70
C PHE A 55 -6.10 9.79 -1.43
N LEU A 56 -7.41 9.58 -1.30
CA LEU A 56 -8.10 8.44 -1.93
C LEU A 56 -8.21 8.58 -3.44
N GLU A 57 -8.33 9.79 -3.97
CA GLU A 57 -8.30 10.05 -5.41
C GLU A 57 -6.92 9.73 -5.99
N VAL A 58 -5.85 10.15 -5.30
CA VAL A 58 -4.47 9.84 -5.71
C VAL A 58 -4.18 8.34 -5.58
N ALA A 59 -4.66 7.68 -4.52
CA ALA A 59 -4.54 6.23 -4.37
C ALA A 59 -5.25 5.50 -5.52
N PHE A 60 -6.47 5.92 -5.87
CA PHE A 60 -7.20 5.38 -7.01
C PHE A 60 -6.43 5.57 -8.32
N LEU A 61 -5.92 6.78 -8.56
CA LEU A 61 -5.10 7.10 -9.74
C LEU A 61 -3.89 6.16 -9.87
N LEU A 62 -3.16 5.92 -8.78
CA LEU A 62 -1.98 5.05 -8.80
C LEU A 62 -2.33 3.59 -9.08
N ILE A 63 -3.45 3.11 -8.52
CA ILE A 63 -3.92 1.73 -8.65
C ILE A 63 -4.50 1.47 -10.05
N PHE A 64 -5.44 2.32 -10.49
CA PHE A 64 -6.23 2.10 -11.70
C PHE A 64 -5.71 2.84 -12.94
N GLY A 65 -4.84 3.85 -12.77
CA GLY A 65 -4.19 4.57 -13.87
C GLY A 65 -4.90 5.85 -14.29
N GLU A 66 -6.07 6.15 -13.76
CA GLU A 66 -6.87 7.36 -14.02
C GLU A 66 -7.53 7.87 -12.73
N LEU A 67 -7.89 9.14 -12.69
CA LEU A 67 -8.63 9.71 -11.57
C LEU A 67 -10.05 9.12 -11.50
N PRO A 68 -10.58 8.90 -10.29
CA PRO A 68 -11.91 8.30 -10.13
C PRO A 68 -13.00 9.26 -10.58
N THR A 69 -14.07 8.71 -11.16
CA THR A 69 -15.35 9.39 -11.18
C THR A 69 -15.93 9.45 -9.76
N LYS A 70 -16.90 10.33 -9.53
CA LYS A 70 -17.55 10.44 -8.22
C LYS A 70 -18.09 9.09 -7.73
N ASN A 71 -18.77 8.34 -8.57
CA ASN A 71 -19.33 7.03 -8.19
C ASN A 71 -18.24 6.01 -7.83
N GLN A 72 -17.09 6.04 -8.51
CA GLN A 72 -15.97 5.16 -8.20
C GLN A 72 -15.31 5.55 -6.87
N LEU A 73 -15.18 6.84 -6.60
CA LEU A 73 -14.66 7.32 -5.32
C LEU A 73 -15.60 6.98 -4.17
N ASP A 74 -16.89 7.24 -4.32
CA ASP A 74 -17.92 6.93 -3.31
C ASP A 74 -17.92 5.42 -2.99
N LYS A 75 -17.78 4.56 -4.03
CA LYS A 75 -17.65 3.12 -3.85
C LYS A 75 -16.37 2.75 -3.09
N LEU A 76 -15.22 3.31 -3.45
CA LEU A 76 -13.95 3.05 -2.76
C LEU A 76 -14.04 3.44 -1.28
N ILE A 77 -14.64 4.59 -0.97
CA ILE A 77 -14.85 5.07 0.41
C ILE A 77 -15.73 4.07 1.18
N ALA A 78 -16.86 3.64 0.61
CA ALA A 78 -17.74 2.66 1.24
C ALA A 78 -17.02 1.33 1.49
N ASP A 79 -16.29 0.81 0.50
CA ASP A 79 -15.52 -0.44 0.62
C ASP A 79 -14.44 -0.34 1.72
N ILE A 80 -13.79 0.83 1.88
CA ILE A 80 -12.81 1.08 2.96
C ILE A 80 -13.51 1.09 4.33
N GLN A 81 -14.63 1.78 4.45
CA GLN A 81 -15.40 1.85 5.71
C GLN A 81 -15.88 0.45 6.15
N ASP A 82 -16.40 -0.35 5.22
CA ASP A 82 -16.86 -1.72 5.49
C ASP A 82 -15.72 -2.65 5.95
N ASN A 83 -14.48 -2.36 5.56
CA ASN A 83 -13.29 -3.13 5.91
C ASN A 83 -12.49 -2.55 7.08
N ALA A 84 -12.95 -1.48 7.73
CA ALA A 84 -12.23 -0.78 8.80
C ALA A 84 -12.14 -1.57 10.12
N ILE A 85 -12.96 -2.59 10.31
CA ILE A 85 -12.94 -3.39 11.54
C ILE A 85 -11.70 -4.30 11.56
N ILE A 86 -10.97 -4.24 12.66
CA ILE A 86 -9.78 -5.07 12.93
C ILE A 86 -10.14 -6.11 14.00
N ASP A 87 -9.62 -7.34 13.82
CA ASP A 87 -9.76 -8.40 14.81
C ASP A 87 -9.18 -7.99 16.17
N GLU A 88 -9.95 -8.16 17.25
CA GLU A 88 -9.56 -7.79 18.61
C GLU A 88 -8.31 -8.53 19.10
N ASP A 89 -8.01 -9.72 18.54
CA ASP A 89 -6.82 -10.46 18.90
C ASP A 89 -5.52 -9.76 18.44
N LEU A 90 -5.59 -8.89 17.42
CA LEU A 90 -4.45 -8.03 17.06
C LEU A 90 -4.09 -7.04 18.16
N LYS A 91 -5.04 -6.60 18.99
CA LYS A 91 -4.74 -5.80 20.20
C LYS A 91 -3.89 -6.57 21.19
N LYS A 92 -4.11 -7.88 21.34
CA LYS A 92 -3.29 -8.73 22.22
C LYS A 92 -1.85 -8.80 21.76
N ILE A 93 -1.63 -8.91 20.44
CA ILE A 93 -0.29 -8.85 19.84
C ILE A 93 0.35 -7.47 20.11
N LEU A 94 -0.39 -6.39 19.87
CA LEU A 94 0.10 -5.03 20.10
C LEU A 94 0.54 -4.82 21.55
N VAL A 95 -0.26 -5.27 22.52
CA VAL A 95 0.06 -5.05 23.95
C VAL A 95 1.20 -5.95 24.46
N SER A 96 1.59 -7.00 23.74
CA SER A 96 2.75 -7.81 24.05
C SER A 96 4.08 -7.09 23.78
N PHE A 97 4.10 -6.09 22.92
CA PHE A 97 5.31 -5.30 22.68
C PHE A 97 5.61 -4.34 23.82
N PRO A 98 6.89 -4.11 24.17
CA PRO A 98 7.27 -3.05 25.10
C PRO A 98 6.80 -1.68 24.59
N ARG A 99 6.40 -0.78 25.50
CA ARG A 99 6.01 0.60 25.11
C ARG A 99 7.17 1.40 24.49
N SER A 100 8.41 1.04 24.81
CA SER A 100 9.62 1.63 24.27
C SER A 100 10.01 1.10 22.89
N ALA A 101 9.36 0.05 22.38
CA ALA A 101 9.68 -0.51 21.08
C ALA A 101 9.47 0.53 19.94
N HIS A 102 10.30 0.40 18.89
CA HIS A 102 10.21 1.32 17.76
C HIS A 102 8.86 1.13 17.03
N PRO A 103 8.08 2.22 16.79
CA PRO A 103 6.72 2.11 16.23
C PRO A 103 6.67 1.41 14.87
N MET A 104 7.68 1.60 14.02
CA MET A 104 7.72 0.94 12.72
C MET A 104 7.93 -0.59 12.85
N GLY A 105 8.69 -1.06 13.84
CA GLY A 105 8.84 -2.49 14.10
C GLY A 105 7.51 -3.12 14.52
N ILE A 106 6.76 -2.43 15.40
CA ILE A 106 5.42 -2.88 15.80
C ILE A 106 4.46 -2.87 14.61
N LEU A 107 4.42 -1.77 13.85
CA LEU A 107 3.53 -1.64 12.69
C LEU A 107 3.82 -2.73 11.65
N SER A 108 5.09 -2.97 11.33
CA SER A 108 5.49 -4.05 10.41
C SER A 108 5.01 -5.43 10.88
N SER A 109 5.17 -5.73 12.18
CA SER A 109 4.72 -6.98 12.76
C SER A 109 3.20 -7.14 12.72
N LEU A 110 2.45 -6.08 13.05
CA LEU A 110 0.98 -6.09 13.00
C LEU A 110 0.47 -6.21 11.57
N THR A 111 1.11 -5.51 10.62
CA THR A 111 0.74 -5.61 9.19
C THR A 111 0.96 -7.03 8.67
N SER A 112 2.07 -7.68 9.05
CA SER A 112 2.31 -9.08 8.70
C SER A 112 1.30 -10.02 9.37
N ALA A 113 0.92 -9.75 10.62
CA ALA A 113 -0.08 -10.53 11.34
C ALA A 113 -1.48 -10.45 10.71
N LEU A 114 -1.82 -9.34 10.01
CA LEU A 114 -3.10 -9.21 9.32
C LEU A 114 -3.40 -10.37 8.36
N ILE A 115 -2.37 -10.99 7.78
CA ILE A 115 -2.53 -12.14 6.87
C ILE A 115 -3.16 -13.33 7.62
N ALA A 116 -2.75 -13.56 8.88
CA ALA A 116 -3.28 -14.66 9.68
C ALA A 116 -4.74 -14.44 10.11
N PHE A 117 -5.13 -13.18 10.34
CA PHE A 117 -6.49 -12.79 10.73
C PHE A 117 -7.44 -12.56 9.55
N ASN A 118 -6.92 -12.58 8.33
CA ASN A 118 -7.72 -12.51 7.12
C ASN A 118 -7.32 -13.66 6.19
N PRO A 119 -7.64 -14.92 6.55
CA PRO A 119 -7.33 -16.06 5.70
C PRO A 119 -8.17 -15.96 4.43
N GLU A 120 -7.62 -15.32 3.43
CA GLU A 120 -8.24 -15.27 2.12
C GLU A 120 -8.19 -16.65 1.48
N LYS A 121 -9.24 -16.97 0.72
CA LYS A 121 -9.26 -18.21 -0.07
C LYS A 121 -7.96 -18.30 -0.86
N LYS A 122 -7.27 -19.44 -0.76
CA LYS A 122 -6.02 -19.72 -1.47
C LYS A 122 -6.13 -19.23 -2.90
N ILE A 123 -5.22 -18.36 -3.33
CA ILE A 123 -5.09 -18.00 -4.73
C ILE A 123 -4.76 -19.30 -5.45
N SER A 124 -5.71 -19.79 -6.23
CA SER A 124 -5.40 -20.84 -7.18
C SER A 124 -4.64 -20.16 -8.32
N LEU A 125 -3.37 -20.50 -8.51
CA LEU A 125 -2.56 -20.05 -9.63
C LEU A 125 -3.15 -20.43 -11.01
N THR A 126 -4.28 -21.13 -11.02
CA THR A 126 -5.00 -21.60 -12.21
C THR A 126 -6.29 -20.82 -12.49
N LYS A 127 -6.62 -19.74 -11.71
CA LYS A 127 -7.84 -18.98 -11.91
C LYS A 127 -7.71 -17.91 -12.99
N LYS A 128 -8.84 -17.64 -13.68
CA LYS A 128 -8.97 -16.70 -14.79
C LYS A 128 -8.66 -15.26 -14.37
N THR A 129 -8.10 -14.47 -15.27
CA THR A 129 -7.65 -13.07 -15.13
C THR A 129 -8.62 -12.10 -14.42
N GLY A 130 -9.94 -12.37 -14.39
CA GLY A 130 -10.92 -11.54 -13.68
C GLY A 130 -10.85 -11.69 -12.15
N ASP A 131 -10.62 -12.90 -11.66
CA ASP A 131 -10.55 -13.21 -10.23
C ASP A 131 -9.31 -12.59 -9.54
N GLU A 132 -8.22 -12.39 -10.30
CA GLU A 132 -6.99 -11.77 -9.77
C GLU A 132 -7.15 -10.27 -9.52
N HIS A 133 -7.85 -9.58 -10.41
CA HIS A 133 -8.06 -8.14 -10.30
C HIS A 133 -8.94 -7.81 -9.09
N ASP A 134 -10.03 -8.55 -8.91
CA ASP A 134 -10.93 -8.39 -7.75
C ASP A 134 -10.22 -8.76 -6.44
N TYR A 135 -9.37 -9.79 -6.47
CA TYR A 135 -8.57 -10.16 -5.33
C TYR A 135 -7.58 -9.05 -4.92
N MET A 136 -6.83 -8.49 -5.87
CA MET A 136 -5.89 -7.40 -5.62
C MET A 136 -6.61 -6.15 -5.10
N TYR A 137 -7.77 -5.80 -5.68
CA TYR A 137 -8.59 -4.70 -5.20
C TYR A 137 -8.97 -4.89 -3.73
N ASN A 138 -9.49 -6.06 -3.36
CA ASN A 138 -9.88 -6.37 -1.99
C ASN A 138 -8.72 -6.28 -1.00
N LEU A 139 -7.51 -6.75 -1.39
CA LEU A 139 -6.31 -6.61 -0.56
C LEU A 139 -5.93 -5.15 -0.34
N ILE A 140 -5.96 -4.34 -1.40
CA ILE A 140 -5.63 -2.92 -1.34
C ILE A 140 -6.62 -2.19 -0.43
N VAL A 141 -7.93 -2.42 -0.60
CA VAL A 141 -8.97 -1.83 0.24
C VAL A 141 -8.76 -2.18 1.71
N LYS A 142 -8.50 -3.45 2.02
CA LYS A 142 -8.23 -3.89 3.40
C LYS A 142 -6.99 -3.22 4.00
N LEU A 143 -5.92 -3.04 3.23
CA LEU A 143 -4.73 -2.36 3.71
C LEU A 143 -4.99 -0.87 3.92
N LEU A 144 -5.67 -0.19 2.98
CA LEU A 144 -6.05 1.21 3.12
C LEU A 144 -6.95 1.45 4.34
N ALA A 145 -7.86 0.52 4.62
CA ALA A 145 -8.77 0.59 5.76
C ALA A 145 -8.05 0.35 7.11
N LYS A 146 -7.16 -0.63 7.19
CA LYS A 146 -6.63 -1.14 8.47
C LYS A 146 -5.33 -0.47 8.91
N ILE A 147 -4.44 -0.09 7.98
CA ILE A 147 -3.14 0.50 8.33
C ILE A 147 -3.28 1.79 9.16
N PRO A 148 -4.15 2.75 8.83
CA PRO A 148 -4.33 3.95 9.64
C PRO A 148 -4.75 3.65 11.09
N ILE A 149 -5.60 2.65 11.28
CA ILE A 149 -6.05 2.20 12.60
C ILE A 149 -4.90 1.60 13.40
N LEU A 150 -4.10 0.73 12.76
CA LEU A 150 -2.93 0.14 13.39
C LEU A 150 -1.92 1.23 13.79
N VAL A 151 -1.70 2.23 12.95
CA VAL A 151 -0.83 3.38 13.28
C VAL A 151 -1.37 4.13 14.50
N ALA A 152 -2.68 4.43 14.54
CA ALA A 152 -3.32 5.06 15.66
C ALA A 152 -3.19 4.23 16.95
N TRP A 153 -3.39 2.93 16.87
CA TRP A 153 -3.23 2.03 18.02
C TRP A 153 -1.79 1.96 18.52
N VAL A 154 -0.80 1.92 17.64
CA VAL A 154 0.63 1.96 18.00
C VAL A 154 0.95 3.26 18.74
N TYR A 155 0.48 4.40 18.23
CA TYR A 155 0.64 5.70 18.90
C TYR A 155 -0.04 5.73 20.28
N ARG A 156 -1.31 5.34 20.36
CA ARG A 156 -2.10 5.32 21.60
C ARG A 156 -1.46 4.41 22.65
N ARG A 157 -1.05 3.19 22.24
CA ARG A 157 -0.34 2.25 23.12
C ARG A 157 0.94 2.84 23.71
N ARG A 158 1.73 3.52 22.88
CA ARG A 158 2.99 4.15 23.30
C ARG A 158 2.75 5.25 24.35
N ASN A 159 1.69 6.01 24.20
CA ASN A 159 1.32 7.11 25.09
C ASN A 159 0.42 6.68 26.26
N GLY A 160 0.13 5.40 26.41
CA GLY A 160 -0.70 4.89 27.52
C GLY A 160 -2.19 5.21 27.40
N LEU A 161 -2.65 5.54 26.19
CA LEU A 161 -4.06 5.82 25.88
C LEU A 161 -4.83 4.54 25.59
N SER A 162 -6.17 4.58 25.74
CA SER A 162 -7.05 3.47 25.37
C SER A 162 -6.98 3.16 23.87
N LEU A 163 -7.16 1.88 23.50
CA LEU A 163 -7.14 1.42 22.09
C LEU A 163 -8.57 1.44 21.54
N ASP A 164 -9.12 2.64 21.36
CA ASP A 164 -10.45 2.82 20.82
C ASP A 164 -10.38 2.94 19.28
N TYR A 165 -11.47 2.55 18.63
CA TYR A 165 -11.68 2.86 17.22
C TYR A 165 -11.95 4.36 17.08
N GLY A 166 -11.39 4.97 16.03
CA GLY A 166 -11.72 6.35 15.67
C GLY A 166 -13.18 6.47 15.20
N ASP A 167 -13.67 7.71 15.13
CA ASP A 167 -14.95 8.01 14.50
C ASP A 167 -14.74 8.01 12.98
N TYR A 168 -15.23 6.97 12.30
CA TYR A 168 -15.11 6.82 10.84
C TYR A 168 -16.22 7.58 10.08
N THR A 169 -17.07 8.30 10.80
CA THR A 169 -18.15 9.10 10.18
C THR A 169 -17.69 10.51 9.80
N GLN A 170 -16.52 10.92 10.30
CA GLN A 170 -15.89 12.19 9.96
C GLN A 170 -14.81 11.92 8.89
N GLY A 171 -15.16 12.15 7.64
CA GLY A 171 -14.24 12.12 6.49
C GLY A 171 -13.29 13.30 6.45
#